data_030ae9a2dfb3e754e1e281aff4c2c192
#
_entry.id   030ae9a2dfb3e754e1e281aff4c2c192
#
_cell.length_a   1.000
_cell.length_b   1.000
_cell.length_c   1.000
_cell.angle_alpha   90.00
_cell.angle_beta   90.00
_cell.angle_gamma   90.00
#
_symmetry.space_group_name_H-M   'P 1'
#
loop_
_entity.id
_entity.type
_entity.pdbx_description
1 polymer ?
#
loop_
_entity_poly.entity_id
_entity_poly.type
_entity_poly.pdbx_seq_one_letter_code
_entity_poly.pdbx_strand_id
1 'polypeptide(L)'
;MKRTSFAQFNCSLAQTLEVIGDWWTLMIVRDAFFGTTRFEAFQQDLGIARNILTQRLKHLVEQGVLERRPLTKGRKQCEYVLTEKGRDLLPVLLAATQWGDRWAPNRRGKRVVFVEATTGRPIVHLAPSTARGKPLRMEEIEPRAGPGASPEAKARFSLYSSS
;
A
#
# COMPACT_ATOMS: atom_id res chain seq x y z
N MET A 1 7.52 2.21 -21.17
CA MET A 1 8.60 1.51 -20.43
C MET A 1 8.10 0.12 -20.06
N LYS A 2 8.80 -0.95 -20.43
CA LYS A 2 8.41 -2.33 -20.10
C LYS A 2 8.68 -2.53 -18.61
N ARG A 3 7.64 -2.86 -17.83
CA ARG A 3 7.78 -3.11 -16.39
C ARG A 3 8.61 -4.38 -16.18
N THR A 4 9.69 -4.28 -15.42
CA THR A 4 10.45 -5.45 -14.97
C THR A 4 9.65 -6.16 -13.88
N SER A 5 9.45 -7.49 -14.03
CA SER A 5 8.78 -8.29 -13.00
C SER A 5 9.75 -8.66 -11.88
N PHE A 6 9.27 -8.61 -10.65
CA PHE A 6 9.96 -9.04 -9.44
C PHE A 6 9.46 -10.40 -8.91
N ALA A 7 8.55 -11.06 -9.64
CA ALA A 7 7.91 -12.31 -9.20
C ALA A 7 8.91 -13.41 -8.84
N GLN A 8 10.08 -13.42 -9.48
CA GLN A 8 11.16 -14.40 -9.24
C GLN A 8 12.00 -14.14 -7.98
N PHE A 9 11.85 -12.96 -7.36
CA PHE A 9 12.64 -12.64 -6.17
C PHE A 9 12.03 -13.30 -4.92
N ASN A 10 12.85 -14.01 -4.15
CA ASN A 10 12.48 -14.51 -2.82
C ASN A 10 12.55 -13.36 -1.80
N CYS A 11 11.64 -12.41 -1.93
CA CYS A 11 11.58 -11.20 -1.13
C CYS A 11 10.14 -10.71 -1.01
N SER A 12 9.61 -10.62 0.22
CA SER A 12 8.23 -10.16 0.46
C SER A 12 7.97 -8.75 -0.06
N LEU A 13 8.96 -7.85 0.03
CA LEU A 13 8.84 -6.51 -0.56
C LEU A 13 8.71 -6.58 -2.09
N ALA A 14 9.50 -7.43 -2.76
CA ALA A 14 9.40 -7.64 -4.20
C ALA A 14 8.02 -8.15 -4.61
N GLN A 15 7.46 -9.12 -3.87
CA GLN A 15 6.10 -9.62 -4.09
C GLN A 15 5.04 -8.53 -3.86
N THR A 16 5.22 -7.67 -2.86
CA THR A 16 4.34 -6.52 -2.64
C THR A 16 4.39 -5.55 -3.81
N LEU A 17 5.59 -5.25 -4.32
CA LEU A 17 5.77 -4.35 -5.46
C LEU A 17 5.21 -4.92 -6.79
N GLU A 18 5.09 -6.24 -6.95
CA GLU A 18 4.34 -6.82 -8.07
C GLU A 18 2.87 -6.39 -8.04
N VAL A 19 2.28 -6.30 -6.86
CA VAL A 19 0.86 -5.94 -6.68
C VAL A 19 0.65 -4.43 -6.73
N ILE A 20 1.43 -3.66 -5.96
CA ILE A 20 1.19 -2.23 -5.74
C ILE A 20 2.34 -1.31 -6.18
N GLY A 21 3.38 -1.81 -6.83
CA GLY A 21 4.58 -1.04 -7.18
C GLY A 21 4.42 -0.01 -8.31
N ASP A 22 3.22 0.13 -8.86
CA ASP A 22 2.88 1.22 -9.76
C ASP A 22 2.24 2.36 -8.98
N TRP A 23 2.66 3.59 -9.20
CA TRP A 23 2.18 4.76 -8.46
C TRP A 23 0.65 4.98 -8.57
N TRP A 24 0.05 4.70 -9.74
CA TRP A 24 -1.39 4.81 -9.91
C TRP A 24 -2.15 3.81 -9.04
N THR A 25 -1.59 2.60 -8.88
CA THR A 25 -2.16 1.55 -8.04
C THR A 25 -2.30 2.02 -6.59
N LEU A 26 -1.24 2.59 -6.00
CA LEU A 26 -1.31 3.13 -4.64
C LEU A 26 -2.27 4.32 -4.52
N MET A 27 -2.36 5.18 -5.56
CA MET A 27 -3.29 6.31 -5.56
C MET A 27 -4.75 5.83 -5.64
N ILE A 28 -5.05 4.81 -6.44
CA ILE A 28 -6.38 4.18 -6.52
C ILE A 28 -6.76 3.56 -5.17
N VAL A 29 -5.84 2.83 -4.53
CA VAL A 29 -6.07 2.22 -3.21
C VAL A 29 -6.32 3.31 -2.16
N ARG A 30 -5.58 4.42 -2.18
CA ARG A 30 -5.82 5.57 -1.31
C ARG A 30 -7.25 6.12 -1.48
N ASP A 31 -7.69 6.35 -2.71
CA ASP A 31 -9.02 6.91 -2.98
C ASP A 31 -10.12 5.94 -2.59
N ALA A 32 -9.89 4.63 -2.77
CA ALA A 32 -10.80 3.60 -2.27
C ALA A 32 -10.93 3.63 -0.72
N PHE A 33 -9.84 3.91 0.01
CA PHE A 33 -9.88 4.16 1.46
C PHE A 33 -10.67 5.42 1.82
N PHE A 34 -10.67 6.42 0.96
CA PHE A 34 -11.46 7.65 1.14
C PHE A 34 -12.93 7.48 0.72
N GLY A 35 -13.33 6.28 0.29
CA GLY A 35 -14.70 5.94 -0.05
C GLY A 35 -15.04 6.05 -1.54
N THR A 36 -14.08 6.32 -2.41
CA THR A 36 -14.29 6.32 -3.86
C THR A 36 -14.51 4.87 -4.33
N THR A 37 -15.66 4.61 -4.98
CA THR A 37 -16.02 3.26 -5.46
C THR A 37 -16.32 3.20 -6.94
N ARG A 38 -16.53 4.35 -7.61
CA ARG A 38 -16.98 4.43 -9.00
C ARG A 38 -15.84 4.73 -9.95
N PHE A 39 -15.86 4.08 -11.11
CA PHE A 39 -14.87 4.30 -12.17
C PHE A 39 -14.69 5.78 -12.53
N GLU A 40 -15.81 6.46 -12.74
CA GLU A 40 -15.82 7.87 -13.14
C GLU A 40 -15.26 8.78 -12.05
N ALA A 41 -15.54 8.46 -10.76
CA ALA A 41 -15.01 9.20 -9.62
C ALA A 41 -13.49 9.01 -9.51
N PHE A 42 -12.97 7.78 -9.58
CA PHE A 42 -11.52 7.55 -9.66
C PHE A 42 -10.87 8.31 -10.81
N GLN A 43 -11.50 8.31 -11.99
CA GLN A 43 -10.95 9.01 -13.15
C GLN A 43 -10.88 10.52 -12.93
N GLN A 44 -11.92 11.10 -12.35
CA GLN A 44 -12.00 12.53 -12.04
C GLN A 44 -11.01 12.94 -10.96
N ASP A 45 -10.98 12.21 -9.83
CA ASP A 45 -10.16 12.55 -8.67
C ASP A 45 -8.66 12.43 -8.96
N LEU A 46 -8.28 11.45 -9.79
CA LEU A 46 -6.88 11.18 -10.14
C LEU A 46 -6.42 11.90 -11.41
N GLY A 47 -7.31 12.39 -12.25
CA GLY A 47 -6.95 12.93 -13.56
C GLY A 47 -6.29 11.90 -14.50
N ILE A 48 -6.53 10.62 -14.26
CA ILE A 48 -5.89 9.50 -14.96
C ILE A 48 -6.57 9.19 -16.31
N ALA A 49 -5.79 8.82 -17.31
CA ALA A 49 -6.34 8.37 -18.59
C ALA A 49 -7.19 7.11 -18.43
N ARG A 50 -8.35 7.05 -19.11
CA ARG A 50 -9.33 5.97 -18.99
C ARG A 50 -8.74 4.57 -19.18
N ASN A 51 -7.89 4.40 -20.20
CA ASN A 51 -7.24 3.13 -20.51
C ASN A 51 -6.29 2.68 -19.38
N ILE A 52 -5.56 3.62 -18.78
CA ILE A 52 -4.65 3.33 -17.66
C ILE A 52 -5.46 2.94 -16.43
N LEU A 53 -6.49 3.71 -16.07
CA LEU A 53 -7.37 3.38 -14.95
C LEU A 53 -8.01 1.99 -15.11
N THR A 54 -8.51 1.68 -16.33
CA THR A 54 -9.08 0.36 -16.63
C THR A 54 -8.09 -0.76 -16.35
N GLN A 55 -6.84 -0.62 -16.80
CA GLN A 55 -5.79 -1.61 -16.58
C GLN A 55 -5.45 -1.75 -15.09
N ARG A 56 -5.37 -0.65 -14.35
CA ARG A 56 -5.02 -0.67 -12.91
C ARG A 56 -6.14 -1.26 -12.07
N LEU A 57 -7.39 -0.88 -12.32
CA LEU A 57 -8.54 -1.49 -11.62
C LEU A 57 -8.67 -2.98 -11.92
N LYS A 58 -8.48 -3.39 -13.17
CA LYS A 58 -8.45 -4.81 -13.54
C LYS A 58 -7.36 -5.56 -12.78
N HIS A 59 -6.14 -5.03 -12.78
CA HIS A 59 -5.01 -5.61 -12.04
C HIS A 59 -5.31 -5.74 -10.55
N LEU A 60 -5.83 -4.70 -9.90
CA LEU A 60 -6.16 -4.73 -8.47
C LEU A 60 -7.25 -5.75 -8.15
N VAL A 61 -8.21 -5.97 -9.05
CA VAL A 61 -9.24 -7.02 -8.91
C VAL A 61 -8.62 -8.40 -9.08
N GLU A 62 -7.78 -8.62 -10.09
CA GLU A 62 -7.06 -9.87 -10.32
C GLU A 62 -6.14 -10.24 -9.16
N GLN A 63 -5.53 -9.23 -8.53
CA GLN A 63 -4.70 -9.42 -7.33
C GLN A 63 -5.50 -9.55 -6.04
N GLY A 64 -6.83 -9.46 -6.09
CA GLY A 64 -7.72 -9.56 -4.93
C GLY A 64 -7.58 -8.41 -3.93
N VAL A 65 -7.06 -7.26 -4.35
CA VAL A 65 -7.00 -6.03 -3.53
C VAL A 65 -8.33 -5.29 -3.57
N LEU A 66 -8.95 -5.25 -4.74
CA LEU A 66 -10.30 -4.75 -4.95
C LEU A 66 -11.21 -5.90 -5.38
N GLU A 67 -12.48 -5.78 -5.08
CA GLU A 67 -13.52 -6.56 -5.72
C GLU A 67 -14.46 -5.66 -6.53
N ARG A 68 -14.97 -6.20 -7.63
CA ARG A 68 -15.94 -5.53 -8.48
C ARG A 68 -17.33 -6.03 -8.15
N ARG A 69 -18.20 -5.16 -7.65
CA ARG A 69 -19.58 -5.46 -7.29
C ARG A 69 -20.57 -4.83 -8.26
N PRO A 70 -21.59 -5.54 -8.76
CA PRO A 70 -22.66 -4.92 -9.52
C PRO A 70 -23.53 -4.07 -8.59
N LEU A 71 -23.90 -2.86 -9.03
CA LEU A 71 -24.74 -1.95 -8.24
C LEU A 71 -26.21 -2.36 -8.18
N THR A 72 -26.68 -2.95 -9.27
CA THR A 72 -28.06 -3.43 -9.39
C THR A 72 -28.03 -4.62 -10.34
N LYS A 73 -28.79 -5.68 -10.01
CA LYS A 73 -28.92 -6.83 -10.91
C LYS A 73 -29.38 -6.35 -12.31
N GLY A 74 -28.61 -6.71 -13.34
CA GLY A 74 -28.93 -6.40 -14.74
C GLY A 74 -28.40 -5.06 -15.30
N ARG A 75 -27.73 -4.21 -14.53
CA ARG A 75 -27.06 -3.01 -15.04
C ARG A 75 -25.55 -3.21 -15.19
N LYS A 76 -24.97 -2.61 -16.27
CA LYS A 76 -23.51 -2.64 -16.52
C LYS A 76 -22.68 -1.83 -15.50
N GLN A 77 -23.35 -1.09 -14.62
CA GLN A 77 -22.67 -0.27 -13.61
C GLN A 77 -22.20 -1.11 -12.45
N CYS A 78 -20.94 -0.93 -12.07
CA CYS A 78 -20.30 -1.61 -10.97
C CYS A 78 -19.54 -0.62 -10.08
N GLU A 79 -19.26 -1.07 -8.87
CA GLU A 79 -18.37 -0.40 -7.93
C GLU A 79 -17.14 -1.27 -7.66
N TYR A 80 -16.06 -0.62 -7.24
CA TYR A 80 -14.83 -1.24 -6.80
C TYR A 80 -14.66 -0.98 -5.32
N VAL A 81 -14.58 -2.03 -4.52
CA VAL A 81 -14.48 -1.92 -3.06
C VAL A 81 -13.26 -2.69 -2.56
N LEU A 82 -12.64 -2.19 -1.49
CA LEU A 82 -11.51 -2.87 -0.87
C LEU A 82 -11.94 -4.21 -0.28
N THR A 83 -11.19 -5.25 -0.61
CA THR A 83 -11.25 -6.55 0.07
C THR A 83 -10.56 -6.45 1.45
N GLU A 84 -10.54 -7.55 2.22
CA GLU A 84 -9.71 -7.65 3.43
C GLU A 84 -8.23 -7.38 3.09
N LYS A 85 -7.69 -8.10 2.08
CA LYS A 85 -6.33 -7.89 1.56
C LYS A 85 -6.06 -6.43 1.15
N GLY A 86 -7.04 -5.77 0.56
CA GLY A 86 -6.93 -4.35 0.21
C GLY A 86 -6.87 -3.47 1.45
N ARG A 87 -7.70 -3.74 2.46
CA ARG A 87 -7.70 -3.00 3.73
C ARG A 87 -6.39 -3.14 4.50
N ASP A 88 -5.72 -4.28 4.42
CA ASP A 88 -4.41 -4.51 5.04
C ASP A 88 -3.28 -3.65 4.46
N LEU A 89 -3.52 -2.92 3.35
CA LEU A 89 -2.60 -1.91 2.82
C LEU A 89 -2.66 -0.57 3.58
N LEU A 90 -3.62 -0.35 4.48
CA LEU A 90 -3.73 0.91 5.21
C LEU A 90 -2.44 1.32 5.94
N PRO A 91 -1.75 0.45 6.70
CA PRO A 91 -0.49 0.79 7.34
C PRO A 91 0.59 1.24 6.35
N VAL A 92 0.64 0.63 5.16
CA VAL A 92 1.60 1.01 4.11
C VAL A 92 1.32 2.42 3.60
N LEU A 93 0.03 2.73 3.34
CA LEU A 93 -0.39 4.08 2.92
C LEU A 93 -0.12 5.13 4.00
N LEU A 94 -0.40 4.81 5.26
CA LEU A 94 -0.14 5.70 6.39
C LEU A 94 1.36 6.00 6.52
N ALA A 95 2.21 4.97 6.47
CA ALA A 95 3.66 5.13 6.53
C ALA A 95 4.19 5.99 5.36
N ALA A 96 3.72 5.72 4.14
CA ALA A 96 4.09 6.52 2.96
C ALA A 96 3.62 7.98 3.08
N THR A 97 2.40 8.22 3.59
CA THR A 97 1.87 9.57 3.82
C THR A 97 2.70 10.31 4.87
N GLN A 98 3.02 9.66 5.99
CA GLN A 98 3.83 10.25 7.06
C GLN A 98 5.24 10.58 6.59
N TRP A 99 5.84 9.73 5.76
CA TRP A 99 7.13 10.00 5.12
C TRP A 99 7.04 11.23 4.20
N GLY A 100 5.98 11.29 3.37
CA GLY A 100 5.73 12.41 2.47
C GLY A 100 5.51 13.74 3.21
N ASP A 101 4.75 13.74 4.30
CA ASP A 101 4.53 14.93 5.13
C ASP A 101 5.84 15.45 5.78
N ARG A 102 6.76 14.54 6.11
CA ARG A 102 8.05 14.90 6.71
C ARG A 102 9.03 15.47 5.68
N TRP A 103 9.16 14.83 4.51
CA TRP A 103 10.23 15.12 3.55
C TRP A 103 9.80 15.97 2.35
N ALA A 104 8.48 16.05 2.09
CA ALA A 104 7.87 16.93 1.12
C ALA A 104 6.77 17.80 1.77
N PRO A 105 7.09 18.59 2.81
CA PRO A 105 6.10 19.31 3.59
C PRO A 105 5.35 20.34 2.74
N ASN A 106 4.08 20.53 3.05
CA ASN A 106 3.29 21.61 2.52
C ASN A 106 3.38 22.84 3.48
N ARG A 107 3.61 24.02 2.93
CA ARG A 107 3.69 25.27 3.72
C ARG A 107 2.44 25.57 4.55
N ARG A 108 1.28 25.04 4.15
CA ARG A 108 -0.01 25.20 4.85
C ARG A 108 -0.29 24.11 5.90
N GLY A 109 0.67 23.23 6.17
CA GLY A 109 0.54 22.11 7.10
C GLY A 109 0.23 20.78 6.41
N LYS A 110 -0.16 19.77 7.20
CA LYS A 110 -0.46 18.43 6.69
C LYS A 110 -1.64 18.48 5.71
N ARG A 111 -1.53 17.72 4.62
CA ARG A 111 -2.57 17.63 3.59
C ARG A 111 -3.77 16.79 4.05
N VAL A 112 -3.50 15.77 4.88
CA VAL A 112 -4.50 14.87 5.48
C VAL A 112 -4.09 14.59 6.91
N VAL A 113 -5.04 14.57 7.83
CA VAL A 113 -4.84 14.13 9.21
C VAL A 113 -5.72 12.90 9.43
N PHE A 114 -5.09 11.78 9.74
CA PHE A 114 -5.82 10.58 10.10
C PHE A 114 -6.15 10.62 11.59
N VAL A 115 -7.41 10.37 11.90
CA VAL A 115 -7.94 10.43 13.25
C VAL A 115 -8.69 9.15 13.61
N GLU A 116 -8.76 8.83 14.88
CA GLU A 116 -9.65 7.80 15.39
C GLU A 116 -11.10 8.24 15.18
N ALA A 117 -11.89 7.44 14.48
CA ALA A 117 -13.25 7.80 14.07
C ALA A 117 -14.19 8.11 15.24
N THR A 118 -13.98 7.47 16.39
CA THR A 118 -14.81 7.60 17.59
C THR A 118 -14.48 8.84 18.41
N THR A 119 -13.21 9.25 18.46
CA THR A 119 -12.75 10.34 19.35
C THR A 119 -12.32 11.59 18.58
N GLY A 120 -12.10 11.51 17.28
CA GLY A 120 -11.52 12.59 16.47
C GLY A 120 -10.06 12.90 16.80
N ARG A 121 -9.39 12.11 17.65
CA ARG A 121 -8.00 12.32 18.01
C ARG A 121 -7.06 11.84 16.90
N PRO A 122 -5.99 12.59 16.57
CA PRO A 122 -5.00 12.14 15.59
C PRO A 122 -4.39 10.80 16.02
N ILE A 123 -4.22 9.88 15.04
CA ILE A 123 -3.49 8.64 15.26
C ILE A 123 -2.00 8.93 15.45
N VAL A 124 -1.32 8.10 16.24
CA VAL A 124 0.12 8.21 16.45
C VAL A 124 0.90 7.92 15.17
N HIS A 125 2.12 8.46 15.12
CA HIS A 125 3.04 8.16 14.02
C HIS A 125 3.40 6.67 14.03
N LEU A 126 3.30 6.02 12.86
CA LEU A 126 3.74 4.64 12.69
C LEU A 126 5.26 4.58 12.83
N ALA A 127 5.73 3.77 13.76
CA ALA A 127 7.15 3.51 13.98
C ALA A 127 7.37 2.03 14.29
N PRO A 128 8.49 1.44 13.87
CA PRO A 128 8.86 0.11 14.32
C PRO A 128 8.87 0.07 15.85
N SER A 129 8.30 -0.97 16.41
CA SER A 129 8.20 -1.11 17.87
C SER A 129 8.43 -2.55 18.30
N THR A 130 8.89 -2.75 19.51
CA THR A 130 8.94 -4.08 20.14
C THR A 130 7.52 -4.60 20.38
N ALA A 131 7.37 -5.88 20.66
CA ALA A 131 6.09 -6.49 21.06
C ALA A 131 5.45 -5.83 22.30
N ARG A 132 6.23 -5.11 23.11
CA ARG A 132 5.75 -4.34 24.27
C ARG A 132 5.47 -2.86 23.94
N GLY A 133 5.50 -2.49 22.65
CA GLY A 133 5.18 -1.13 22.19
C GLY A 133 6.30 -0.10 22.34
N LYS A 134 7.53 -0.49 22.78
CA LYS A 134 8.67 0.44 22.81
C LYS A 134 9.10 0.77 21.37
N PRO A 135 9.13 2.05 20.95
CA PRO A 135 9.64 2.43 19.63
C PRO A 135 11.11 2.01 19.46
N LEU A 136 11.46 1.59 18.24
CA LEU A 136 12.81 1.20 17.86
C LEU A 136 13.38 2.18 16.85
N ARG A 137 14.66 2.50 16.99
CA ARG A 137 15.44 3.21 15.99
C ARG A 137 16.02 2.22 14.98
N MET A 138 16.48 2.71 13.83
CA MET A 138 17.03 1.88 12.77
C MET A 138 18.17 0.98 13.26
N GLU A 139 19.03 1.50 14.11
CA GLU A 139 20.20 0.80 14.65
C GLU A 139 19.83 -0.33 15.63
N GLU A 140 18.59 -0.33 16.13
CA GLU A 140 18.04 -1.36 17.03
C GLU A 140 17.32 -2.49 16.27
N ILE A 141 17.31 -2.45 14.90
CA ILE A 141 16.60 -3.40 14.05
C ILE A 141 17.60 -4.16 13.19
N GLU A 142 17.59 -5.48 13.33
CA GLU A 142 18.45 -6.37 12.54
C GLU A 142 17.59 -7.28 11.64
N PRO A 143 17.84 -7.31 10.31
CA PRO A 143 17.17 -8.26 9.43
C PRO A 143 17.83 -9.65 9.58
N ARG A 144 17.01 -10.68 9.76
CA ARG A 144 17.45 -12.08 9.81
C ARG A 144 16.68 -12.92 8.80
N ALA A 145 17.32 -13.99 8.31
CA ALA A 145 16.69 -14.94 7.42
C ALA A 145 15.50 -15.62 8.11
N GLY A 146 14.32 -15.49 7.53
CA GLY A 146 13.13 -16.23 7.98
C GLY A 146 13.12 -17.68 7.47
N PRO A 147 12.18 -18.52 7.95
CA PRO A 147 12.08 -19.93 7.54
C PRO A 147 11.92 -20.13 6.02
N GLY A 148 11.22 -19.21 5.34
CA GLY A 148 11.00 -19.24 3.90
C GLY A 148 12.11 -18.62 3.05
N ALA A 149 13.24 -18.22 3.66
CA ALA A 149 14.35 -17.62 2.93
C ALA A 149 15.05 -18.66 2.04
N SER A 150 15.37 -18.30 0.79
CA SER A 150 16.17 -19.13 -0.11
C SER A 150 17.61 -19.29 0.43
N PRO A 151 18.39 -20.28 -0.06
CA PRO A 151 19.79 -20.45 0.32
C PRO A 151 20.61 -19.18 0.11
N GLU A 152 20.39 -18.47 -1.01
CA GLU A 152 21.08 -17.22 -1.35
C GLU A 152 20.71 -16.10 -0.38
N ALA A 153 19.42 -16.00 -0.01
CA ALA A 153 18.96 -15.05 0.98
C ALA A 153 19.54 -15.34 2.36
N LYS A 154 19.62 -16.61 2.77
CA LYS A 154 20.26 -17.03 4.01
C LYS A 154 21.74 -16.65 4.06
N ALA A 155 22.48 -16.94 2.97
CA ALA A 155 23.88 -16.56 2.84
C ALA A 155 24.09 -15.04 2.93
N ARG A 156 23.21 -14.26 2.30
CA ARG A 156 23.24 -12.79 2.37
C ARG A 156 23.04 -12.28 3.80
N PHE A 157 22.06 -12.80 4.53
CA PHE A 157 21.77 -12.33 5.89
C PHE A 157 22.84 -12.76 6.91
N SER A 158 23.57 -13.87 6.71
CA SER A 158 24.68 -14.26 7.57
C SER A 158 25.83 -13.26 7.55
N LEU A 159 26.02 -12.54 6.44
CA LEU A 159 27.05 -11.50 6.31
C LEU A 159 26.73 -10.25 7.16
N TYR A 160 25.46 -9.93 7.38
CA TYR A 160 25.03 -8.77 8.20
C TYR A 160 25.12 -9.04 9.70
N SER A 161 25.06 -10.31 10.13
CA SER A 161 25.14 -10.68 11.55
C SER A 161 26.58 -10.75 12.07
N SER A 162 27.58 -10.54 11.20
CA SER A 162 29.01 -10.64 11.53
C SER A 162 29.73 -9.28 11.61
N SER A 163 28.96 -8.18 11.51
CA SER A 163 29.43 -6.80 11.61
C SER A 163 28.86 -6.10 12.83
#